data_d16335bc359b92b810178bcfbe3cdc30
#
_entry.id   d16335bc359b92b810178bcfbe3cdc30
#
_cell.length_a   1.000
_cell.length_b   1.000
_cell.length_c   1.000
_cell.angle_alpha   90.00
_cell.angle_beta   90.00
_cell.angle_gamma   90.00
#
_symmetry.space_group_name_H-M   'P 1'
#
loop_
_entity.id
_entity.type
_entity.pdbx_description
1 polymer ?
#
loop_
_entity_poly.entity_id
_entity_poly.type
_entity_poly.pdbx_seq_one_letter_code
_entity_poly.pdbx_strand_id
1 'polypeptide(L)'
;MIKKAGIVLIILVLAAGVAVAQSELDEENAGEPNAEQIGTDTAQQALRTVSISKFEDPGFWYATMPQDQGFIQLRRFEGKPADKEALEGEEEIENLDQQDRYVLGAKVKFYKRGANSFSIMPVRPLPVEGITKTVSVWVIGRNYNHRLSLIVEDSFGTRADITMGKLNFSGWKKMTVAIPPTIKQRDFHYSHKQGLKILGFRVDCAPAETYGTYYIYFDGLRATTDLFTEENRDPDDMPDTW
;
A
#
# COMPACT_ATOMS: atom_id res chain seq x y z
N MET A 1 9.82 -39.50 -48.49
CA MET A 1 9.01 -38.26 -48.34
C MET A 1 8.22 -38.17 -47.02
N ILE A 2 7.99 -39.27 -46.30
CA ILE A 2 7.14 -39.30 -45.07
C ILE A 2 7.85 -38.76 -43.81
N LYS A 3 9.19 -38.79 -43.72
CA LYS A 3 9.95 -38.30 -42.55
C LYS A 3 9.98 -36.76 -42.41
N LYS A 4 9.81 -36.01 -43.49
CA LYS A 4 9.82 -34.53 -43.45
C LYS A 4 8.48 -33.93 -43.00
N ALA A 5 7.37 -34.60 -43.24
CA ALA A 5 6.02 -34.16 -42.83
C ALA A 5 5.82 -34.29 -41.31
N GLY A 6 6.42 -35.29 -40.67
CA GLY A 6 6.32 -35.48 -39.20
C GLY A 6 7.03 -34.38 -38.40
N ILE A 7 8.17 -33.88 -38.88
CA ILE A 7 8.93 -32.83 -38.20
C ILE A 7 8.20 -31.48 -38.25
N VAL A 8 7.54 -31.18 -39.37
CA VAL A 8 6.75 -29.92 -39.51
C VAL A 8 5.52 -29.94 -38.59
N LEU A 9 4.89 -31.09 -38.43
CA LEU A 9 3.71 -31.20 -37.53
C LEU A 9 4.09 -31.04 -36.05
N ILE A 10 5.26 -31.56 -35.63
CA ILE A 10 5.75 -31.45 -34.23
C ILE A 10 6.12 -29.97 -33.93
N ILE A 11 6.73 -29.25 -34.87
CA ILE A 11 7.08 -27.84 -34.70
C ILE A 11 5.82 -26.99 -34.61
N LEU A 12 4.77 -27.28 -35.36
CA LEU A 12 3.51 -26.56 -35.34
C LEU A 12 2.73 -26.77 -34.03
N VAL A 13 2.76 -27.96 -33.46
CA VAL A 13 2.15 -28.26 -32.15
C VAL A 13 2.92 -27.55 -31.00
N LEU A 14 4.27 -27.49 -31.08
CA LEU A 14 5.09 -26.77 -30.10
C LEU A 14 4.86 -25.26 -30.16
N ALA A 15 4.68 -24.69 -31.34
CA ALA A 15 4.39 -23.25 -31.51
C ALA A 15 3.00 -22.89 -30.98
N ALA A 16 1.99 -23.76 -31.16
CA ALA A 16 0.66 -23.53 -30.60
C ALA A 16 0.64 -23.61 -29.05
N GLY A 17 1.43 -24.56 -28.46
CA GLY A 17 1.54 -24.67 -27.00
C GLY A 17 2.17 -23.45 -26.32
N VAL A 18 3.16 -22.81 -26.96
CA VAL A 18 3.79 -21.57 -26.43
C VAL A 18 2.83 -20.38 -26.50
N ALA A 19 2.02 -20.28 -27.57
CA ALA A 19 1.06 -19.19 -27.71
C ALA A 19 -0.06 -19.25 -26.66
N VAL A 20 -0.53 -20.46 -26.31
CA VAL A 20 -1.55 -20.63 -25.25
C VAL A 20 -0.97 -20.31 -23.87
N ALA A 21 0.28 -20.72 -23.59
CA ALA A 21 0.93 -20.42 -22.32
C ALA A 21 1.19 -18.91 -22.14
N GLN A 22 1.47 -18.16 -23.20
CA GLN A 22 1.60 -16.70 -23.12
C GLN A 22 0.25 -16.00 -22.92
N SER A 23 -0.83 -16.48 -23.52
CA SER A 23 -2.15 -15.89 -23.31
C SER A 23 -2.69 -16.12 -21.89
N GLU A 24 -2.39 -17.27 -21.27
CA GLU A 24 -2.77 -17.53 -19.87
C GLU A 24 -1.97 -16.67 -18.88
N LEU A 25 -0.69 -16.39 -19.18
CA LEU A 25 0.15 -15.51 -18.34
C LEU A 25 -0.28 -14.01 -18.48
N ASP A 26 -0.76 -13.60 -19.65
CA ASP A 26 -1.25 -12.24 -19.88
C ASP A 26 -2.65 -12.01 -19.27
N GLU A 27 -3.50 -13.05 -19.18
CA GLU A 27 -4.82 -12.94 -18.51
C GLU A 27 -4.70 -12.93 -16.99
N GLU A 28 -3.73 -13.61 -16.38
CA GLU A 28 -3.53 -13.61 -14.93
C GLU A 28 -3.01 -12.27 -14.39
N ASN A 29 -2.37 -11.46 -15.25
CA ASN A 29 -1.90 -10.11 -14.92
C ASN A 29 -2.82 -8.97 -15.41
N ALA A 30 -3.88 -9.27 -16.14
CA ALA A 30 -4.75 -8.26 -16.76
C ALA A 30 -5.67 -7.52 -15.78
N GLY A 31 -5.58 -7.75 -14.48
CA GLY A 31 -6.51 -7.17 -13.49
C GLY A 31 -5.88 -6.40 -12.33
N GLU A 32 -4.59 -6.49 -12.09
CA GLU A 32 -3.95 -5.76 -11.00
C GLU A 32 -3.38 -4.42 -11.50
N PRO A 33 -3.80 -3.27 -10.93
CA PRO A 33 -3.25 -1.98 -11.31
C PRO A 33 -1.75 -1.94 -10.97
N ASN A 34 -0.92 -1.70 -11.97
CA ASN A 34 0.52 -1.56 -11.76
C ASN A 34 0.82 -0.20 -11.14
N ALA A 35 1.26 -0.20 -9.88
CA ALA A 35 1.57 1.00 -9.13
C ALA A 35 2.68 1.86 -9.76
N GLU A 36 3.58 1.27 -10.56
CA GLU A 36 4.66 1.98 -11.26
C GLU A 36 4.17 2.72 -12.52
N GLN A 37 3.06 2.27 -13.11
CA GLN A 37 2.46 2.89 -14.29
C GLN A 37 1.38 3.92 -13.95
N ILE A 38 0.89 3.91 -12.71
CA ILE A 38 -0.07 4.89 -12.22
C ILE A 38 0.71 6.13 -11.79
N GLY A 39 0.45 7.25 -12.45
CA GLY A 39 1.04 8.51 -12.04
C GLY A 39 1.90 9.20 -13.08
N THR A 40 1.68 8.94 -14.36
CA THR A 40 2.16 9.85 -15.41
C THR A 40 1.29 11.09 -15.41
N ASP A 41 1.91 12.25 -15.21
CA ASP A 41 1.23 13.54 -15.31
C ASP A 41 0.58 13.71 -16.69
N THR A 42 -0.69 14.05 -16.67
CA THR A 42 -1.43 14.50 -17.84
C THR A 42 -1.84 15.95 -17.63
N ALA A 43 -2.25 16.64 -18.71
CA ALA A 43 -2.67 18.05 -18.64
C ALA A 43 -3.84 18.33 -17.66
N GLN A 44 -4.50 17.29 -17.15
CA GLN A 44 -5.62 17.38 -16.21
C GLN A 44 -5.33 16.68 -14.87
N GLN A 45 -4.06 16.49 -14.53
CA GLN A 45 -3.64 15.87 -13.26
C GLN A 45 -2.50 16.69 -12.66
N ALA A 46 -2.59 16.95 -11.36
CA ALA A 46 -1.53 17.52 -10.55
C ALA A 46 -1.10 16.47 -9.51
N LEU A 47 -0.22 15.57 -9.92
CA LEU A 47 0.26 14.49 -9.05
C LEU A 47 1.32 15.03 -8.09
N ARG A 48 1.07 14.83 -6.81
CA ARG A 48 2.01 15.17 -5.75
C ARG A 48 2.19 13.99 -4.79
N THR A 49 3.41 13.75 -4.38
CA THR A 49 3.69 12.82 -3.29
C THR A 49 3.67 13.59 -1.97
N VAL A 50 2.82 13.17 -1.06
CA VAL A 50 2.67 13.76 0.27
C VAL A 50 3.12 12.78 1.35
N SER A 51 3.78 13.30 2.38
CA SER A 51 4.13 12.54 3.58
C SER A 51 2.92 12.46 4.49
N ILE A 52 2.50 11.23 4.83
CA ILE A 52 1.37 10.99 5.73
C ILE A 52 1.86 10.80 7.16
N SER A 53 2.95 10.06 7.34
CA SER A 53 3.57 9.83 8.64
C SER A 53 5.02 9.39 8.49
N LYS A 54 5.89 10.00 9.26
CA LYS A 54 7.30 9.57 9.42
C LYS A 54 7.47 8.60 10.60
N PHE A 55 6.40 8.31 11.35
CA PHE A 55 6.39 7.49 12.57
C PHE A 55 7.22 8.06 13.73
N GLU A 56 7.43 9.37 13.72
CA GLU A 56 8.23 10.08 14.76
C GLU A 56 7.46 10.34 16.05
N ASP A 57 6.13 10.40 16.03
CA ASP A 57 5.31 10.79 17.17
C ASP A 57 5.19 9.66 18.20
N PRO A 58 5.61 9.89 19.46
CA PRO A 58 5.47 8.89 20.51
C PRO A 58 4.01 8.69 20.89
N GLY A 59 3.56 7.42 20.89
CA GLY A 59 2.21 7.07 21.33
C GLY A 59 1.10 7.35 20.32
N PHE A 60 1.43 7.86 19.13
CA PHE A 60 0.44 8.08 18.07
C PHE A 60 -0.02 6.76 17.41
N TRP A 61 0.84 5.76 17.39
CA TRP A 61 0.54 4.44 16.83
C TRP A 61 0.32 3.44 17.95
N TYR A 62 -0.69 2.60 17.82
CA TYR A 62 -0.96 1.48 18.71
C TYR A 62 -1.14 0.19 17.92
N ALA A 63 -0.96 -0.93 18.61
CA ALA A 63 -1.11 -2.23 17.99
C ALA A 63 -2.21 -3.03 18.68
N THR A 64 -2.94 -3.81 17.89
CA THR A 64 -3.99 -4.72 18.37
C THR A 64 -3.77 -6.11 17.84
N MET A 65 -4.02 -7.10 18.70
CA MET A 65 -3.98 -8.52 18.36
C MET A 65 -5.00 -9.25 19.25
N PRO A 66 -5.73 -10.26 18.74
CA PRO A 66 -6.59 -11.08 19.58
C PRO A 66 -5.78 -11.71 20.72
N GLN A 67 -6.27 -11.63 21.95
CA GLN A 67 -5.54 -12.05 23.16
C GLN A 67 -5.20 -13.55 23.17
N ASP A 68 -6.01 -14.36 22.50
CA ASP A 68 -5.79 -15.80 22.37
C ASP A 68 -4.72 -16.17 21.32
N GLN A 69 -4.34 -15.23 20.44
CA GLN A 69 -3.36 -15.45 19.38
C GLN A 69 -1.94 -15.10 19.80
N GLY A 70 -1.79 -14.09 20.65
CA GLY A 70 -0.48 -13.64 21.03
C GLY A 70 -0.47 -12.31 21.78
N PHE A 71 0.74 -11.77 21.91
CA PHE A 71 0.99 -10.47 22.51
C PHE A 71 1.79 -9.61 21.53
N ILE A 72 1.43 -8.33 21.40
CA ILE A 72 2.10 -7.37 20.55
C ILE A 72 2.52 -6.14 21.35
N GLN A 73 3.72 -5.64 21.07
CA GLN A 73 4.27 -4.43 21.67
C GLN A 73 4.89 -3.55 20.58
N LEU A 74 4.59 -2.25 20.62
CA LEU A 74 5.23 -1.25 19.78
C LEU A 74 6.35 -0.54 20.53
N ARG A 75 7.41 -0.19 19.78
CA ARG A 75 8.49 0.65 20.24
C ARG A 75 9.12 1.40 19.07
N ARG A 76 9.58 2.61 19.29
CA ARG A 76 10.38 3.37 18.33
C ARG A 76 11.87 3.03 18.51
N PHE A 77 12.59 2.99 17.41
CA PHE A 77 14.02 2.73 17.35
C PHE A 77 14.69 3.80 16.51
N GLU A 78 15.87 4.23 16.90
CA GLU A 78 16.69 5.10 16.06
C GLU A 78 17.12 4.35 14.80
N GLY A 79 16.98 4.99 13.65
CA GLY A 79 17.32 4.45 12.35
C GLY A 79 16.38 4.93 11.26
N LYS A 80 16.78 4.72 10.02
CA LYS A 80 15.99 5.01 8.83
C LYS A 80 16.43 4.11 7.69
N PRO A 81 15.58 3.86 6.65
CA PRO A 81 16.01 3.20 5.43
C PRO A 81 17.11 4.01 4.74
N ALA A 82 18.19 3.34 4.29
CA ALA A 82 19.30 4.02 3.60
C ALA A 82 18.87 4.65 2.26
N ASP A 83 17.94 3.97 1.57
CA ASP A 83 17.47 4.36 0.24
C ASP A 83 16.20 5.25 0.28
N LYS A 84 15.83 5.75 1.48
CA LYS A 84 14.67 6.64 1.63
C LYS A 84 15.00 8.01 1.06
N GLU A 85 14.32 8.38 -0.01
CA GLU A 85 14.43 9.68 -0.63
C GLU A 85 13.75 10.74 0.25
N ALA A 86 14.40 11.90 0.42
CA ALA A 86 13.75 13.07 0.98
C ALA A 86 12.69 13.59 -0.02
N LEU A 87 11.53 14.02 0.46
CA LEU A 87 10.57 14.72 -0.37
C LEU A 87 10.95 16.20 -0.43
N GLU A 88 10.95 16.75 -1.63
CA GLU A 88 11.07 18.19 -1.82
C GLU A 88 9.88 18.88 -1.14
N GLY A 89 10.14 19.85 -0.27
CA GLY A 89 9.12 20.58 0.48
C GLY A 89 8.56 19.90 1.73
N GLU A 90 9.04 18.70 2.10
CA GLU A 90 8.63 18.03 3.35
C GLU A 90 8.99 18.86 4.60
N GLU A 91 10.07 19.64 4.52
CA GLU A 91 10.51 20.55 5.59
C GLU A 91 9.67 21.83 5.69
N GLU A 92 9.05 22.27 4.59
CA GLU A 92 8.24 23.48 4.53
C GLU A 92 6.79 23.27 4.98
N ILE A 93 6.21 22.09 4.74
CA ILE A 93 4.82 21.78 5.10
C ILE A 93 4.68 21.48 6.59
N GLU A 94 5.66 20.89 7.20
CA GLU A 94 5.57 20.46 8.59
C GLU A 94 6.20 21.43 9.57
N ASN A 95 6.58 22.61 9.37
CA ASN A 95 7.06 23.58 10.38
C ASN A 95 7.40 22.97 11.78
N LEU A 96 7.51 21.65 11.82
CA LEU A 96 7.85 20.82 12.95
C LEU A 96 9.29 20.36 12.70
N ASP A 97 10.21 20.76 13.57
CA ASP A 97 11.58 20.28 13.70
C ASP A 97 11.68 18.75 13.89
N GLN A 98 10.79 17.99 13.30
CA GLN A 98 10.81 16.53 13.35
C GLN A 98 11.81 16.00 12.34
N GLN A 99 13.04 15.87 12.80
CA GLN A 99 14.05 15.14 12.07
C GLN A 99 13.61 13.68 11.93
N ASP A 100 13.71 13.15 10.73
CA ASP A 100 13.50 11.75 10.40
C ASP A 100 14.59 10.85 11.06
N ARG A 101 14.33 10.45 12.31
CA ARG A 101 15.30 9.78 13.20
C ARG A 101 14.86 8.41 13.67
N TYR A 102 13.55 8.16 13.73
CA TYR A 102 13.00 6.95 14.33
C TYR A 102 12.17 6.15 13.35
N VAL A 103 12.14 4.85 13.61
CA VAL A 103 11.26 3.89 12.92
C VAL A 103 10.33 3.24 13.94
N LEU A 104 9.13 2.90 13.52
CA LEU A 104 8.18 2.17 14.35
C LEU A 104 8.44 0.68 14.26
N GLY A 105 8.81 0.04 15.36
CA GLY A 105 8.99 -1.41 15.45
C GLY A 105 7.86 -2.08 16.23
N ALA A 106 7.37 -3.20 15.72
CA ALA A 106 6.44 -4.08 16.41
C ALA A 106 7.08 -5.43 16.72
N LYS A 107 6.98 -5.86 17.97
CA LYS A 107 7.36 -7.19 18.45
C LYS A 107 6.09 -7.99 18.72
N VAL A 108 5.93 -9.09 18.01
CA VAL A 108 4.79 -10.00 18.15
C VAL A 108 5.30 -11.32 18.74
N LYS A 109 4.67 -11.80 19.80
CA LYS A 109 4.92 -13.13 20.36
C LYS A 109 3.66 -13.97 20.19
N PHE A 110 3.76 -15.03 19.41
CA PHE A 110 2.63 -15.93 19.16
C PHE A 110 2.45 -16.92 20.31
N TYR A 111 1.20 -17.17 20.73
CA TYR A 111 0.84 -18.16 21.73
C TYR A 111 0.44 -19.49 21.10
N LYS A 112 -0.10 -19.45 19.88
CA LYS A 112 -0.53 -20.64 19.15
C LYS A 112 -0.16 -20.52 17.66
N ARG A 113 0.05 -21.67 17.02
CA ARG A 113 0.14 -21.77 15.57
C ARG A 113 -1.25 -21.66 14.95
N GLY A 114 -1.36 -21.05 13.79
CA GLY A 114 -2.60 -20.96 13.04
C GLY A 114 -2.76 -19.64 12.30
N ALA A 115 -3.97 -19.37 11.85
CA ALA A 115 -4.33 -18.13 11.18
C ALA A 115 -4.40 -16.98 12.21
N ASN A 116 -3.25 -16.40 12.50
CA ASN A 116 -3.13 -15.27 13.41
C ASN A 116 -3.06 -13.96 12.59
N SER A 117 -3.55 -12.88 13.16
CA SER A 117 -3.43 -11.56 12.57
C SER A 117 -3.23 -10.49 13.64
N PHE A 118 -2.60 -9.39 13.26
CA PHE A 118 -2.48 -8.21 14.11
C PHE A 118 -2.60 -6.94 13.25
N SER A 119 -2.96 -5.83 13.89
CA SER A 119 -3.09 -4.54 13.24
C SER A 119 -2.27 -3.48 13.97
N ILE A 120 -1.73 -2.53 13.20
CA ILE A 120 -1.01 -1.36 13.68
C ILE A 120 -1.78 -0.15 13.16
N MET A 121 -2.33 0.63 14.08
CA MET A 121 -3.29 1.68 13.76
C MET A 121 -2.86 3.01 14.40
N PRO A 122 -3.11 4.14 13.74
CA PRO A 122 -2.96 5.44 14.36
C PRO A 122 -4.10 5.71 15.33
N VAL A 123 -3.88 6.53 16.35
CA VAL A 123 -4.91 6.93 17.32
C VAL A 123 -6.10 7.63 16.66
N ARG A 124 -5.85 8.32 15.58
CA ARG A 124 -6.88 8.94 14.73
C ARG A 124 -6.65 8.58 13.27
N PRO A 125 -7.71 8.44 12.46
CA PRO A 125 -7.57 8.25 11.03
C PRO A 125 -6.72 9.36 10.39
N LEU A 126 -5.86 8.99 9.46
CA LEU A 126 -4.98 9.92 8.75
C LEU A 126 -5.66 10.32 7.43
N PRO A 127 -6.18 11.55 7.30
CA PRO A 127 -6.80 11.99 6.05
C PRO A 127 -5.72 12.19 4.98
N VAL A 128 -6.06 11.83 3.74
CA VAL A 128 -5.25 12.11 2.56
C VAL A 128 -6.07 13.00 1.64
N GLU A 129 -5.53 14.17 1.33
CA GLU A 129 -6.17 15.16 0.46
C GLU A 129 -6.11 14.74 -1.01
N GLY A 130 -7.09 15.19 -1.80
CA GLY A 130 -7.19 14.90 -3.22
C GLY A 130 -7.56 13.45 -3.53
N ILE A 131 -7.31 13.02 -4.76
CA ILE A 131 -7.58 11.67 -5.22
C ILE A 131 -6.31 10.84 -5.13
N THR A 132 -6.21 10.02 -4.09
CA THR A 132 -5.05 9.14 -3.87
C THR A 132 -4.96 8.08 -4.97
N LYS A 133 -3.83 8.01 -5.63
CA LYS A 133 -3.51 7.00 -6.65
C LYS A 133 -2.77 5.83 -6.04
N THR A 134 -1.70 6.11 -5.28
CA THR A 134 -0.89 5.07 -4.64
C THR A 134 -0.56 5.44 -3.20
N VAL A 135 -0.34 4.41 -2.37
CA VAL A 135 0.20 4.55 -1.02
C VAL A 135 1.44 3.69 -0.89
N SER A 136 2.49 4.24 -0.32
CA SER A 136 3.75 3.55 -0.11
C SER A 136 4.22 3.65 1.33
N VAL A 137 4.93 2.62 1.80
CA VAL A 137 5.54 2.57 3.12
C VAL A 137 6.81 1.74 3.08
N TRP A 138 7.83 2.14 3.82
CA TRP A 138 9.04 1.34 4.00
C TRP A 138 8.81 0.31 5.11
N VAL A 139 9.16 -0.95 4.83
CA VAL A 139 8.93 -2.07 5.75
C VAL A 139 10.14 -3.00 5.80
N ILE A 140 10.44 -3.55 7.00
CA ILE A 140 11.32 -4.72 7.15
C ILE A 140 10.45 -5.94 7.43
N GLY A 141 10.40 -6.88 6.47
CA GLY A 141 9.53 -8.08 6.54
C GLY A 141 10.14 -9.29 7.23
N ARG A 142 11.47 -9.31 7.41
CA ARG A 142 12.22 -10.43 8.04
C ARG A 142 12.10 -11.77 7.31
N ASN A 143 11.78 -11.75 6.02
CA ASN A 143 11.63 -12.93 5.15
C ASN A 143 10.58 -13.95 5.64
N TYR A 144 9.42 -13.45 6.10
CA TYR A 144 8.26 -14.27 6.44
C TYR A 144 7.18 -14.15 5.35
N ASN A 145 6.42 -15.23 5.11
CA ASN A 145 5.31 -15.24 4.15
C ASN A 145 4.03 -14.56 4.68
N HIS A 146 4.17 -13.73 5.67
CA HIS A 146 3.05 -12.92 6.17
C HIS A 146 2.61 -11.92 5.10
N ARG A 147 1.33 -11.58 5.07
CA ARG A 147 0.74 -10.65 4.13
C ARG A 147 0.47 -9.32 4.83
N LEU A 148 0.98 -8.24 4.24
CA LEU A 148 0.69 -6.87 4.67
C LEU A 148 -0.47 -6.32 3.86
N SER A 149 -1.45 -5.72 4.53
CA SER A 149 -2.58 -4.98 3.94
C SER A 149 -2.67 -3.59 4.54
N LEU A 150 -3.03 -2.63 3.70
CA LEU A 150 -3.37 -1.26 4.09
C LEU A 150 -4.87 -1.21 4.39
N ILE A 151 -5.25 -0.66 5.54
CA ILE A 151 -6.65 -0.44 5.91
C ILE A 151 -7.00 1.01 5.60
N VAL A 152 -8.01 1.21 4.79
CA VAL A 152 -8.50 2.55 4.40
C VAL A 152 -9.99 2.71 4.67
N GLU A 153 -10.42 3.96 4.77
CA GLU A 153 -11.83 4.35 4.82
C GLU A 153 -12.10 5.32 3.68
N ASP A 154 -13.11 5.02 2.88
CA ASP A 154 -13.53 5.84 1.75
C ASP A 154 -14.27 7.12 2.20
N SER A 155 -14.65 7.98 1.26
CA SER A 155 -15.41 9.22 1.53
C SER A 155 -16.80 8.97 2.14
N PHE A 156 -17.34 7.75 2.03
CA PHE A 156 -18.63 7.34 2.59
C PHE A 156 -18.52 6.63 3.94
N GLY A 157 -17.29 6.44 4.44
CA GLY A 157 -17.03 5.73 5.70
C GLY A 157 -16.96 4.21 5.56
N THR A 158 -16.88 3.69 4.32
CA THR A 158 -16.71 2.25 4.08
C THR A 158 -15.24 1.87 4.25
N ARG A 159 -14.99 0.84 5.04
CA ARG A 159 -13.62 0.32 5.25
C ARG A 159 -13.27 -0.73 4.23
N ALA A 160 -12.03 -0.70 3.76
CA ALA A 160 -11.46 -1.68 2.86
C ALA A 160 -10.03 -2.03 3.25
N ASP A 161 -9.67 -3.31 3.07
CA ASP A 161 -8.31 -3.82 3.25
C ASP A 161 -7.70 -4.03 1.86
N ILE A 162 -6.64 -3.29 1.54
CA ILE A 162 -5.93 -3.37 0.26
C ILE A 162 -4.63 -4.13 0.49
N THR A 163 -4.45 -5.26 -0.19
CA THR A 163 -3.24 -6.07 -0.06
C THR A 163 -2.04 -5.35 -0.67
N MET A 164 -1.01 -5.07 0.14
CA MET A 164 0.26 -4.50 -0.32
C MET A 164 1.24 -5.58 -0.80
N GLY A 165 1.14 -6.80 -0.26
CA GLY A 165 1.99 -7.92 -0.67
C GLY A 165 2.50 -8.77 0.49
N LYS A 166 3.43 -9.69 0.17
CA LYS A 166 4.08 -10.58 1.13
C LYS A 166 5.35 -9.96 1.69
N LEU A 167 5.64 -10.30 2.95
CA LEU A 167 6.80 -9.83 3.71
C LEU A 167 8.03 -10.75 3.57
N ASN A 168 8.11 -11.52 2.48
CA ASN A 168 9.12 -12.52 2.20
C ASN A 168 10.43 -11.93 1.62
N PHE A 169 10.90 -10.88 2.23
CA PHE A 169 12.15 -10.20 1.88
C PHE A 169 12.96 -9.85 3.12
N SER A 170 14.26 -9.66 2.95
CA SER A 170 15.19 -9.21 3.99
C SER A 170 15.57 -7.75 3.79
N GLY A 171 15.76 -7.02 4.89
CA GLY A 171 16.09 -5.60 4.86
C GLY A 171 14.88 -4.69 4.61
N TRP A 172 15.16 -3.43 4.34
CA TRP A 172 14.17 -2.43 4.02
C TRP A 172 13.67 -2.58 2.58
N LYS A 173 12.36 -2.52 2.41
CA LYS A 173 11.72 -2.49 1.10
C LYS A 173 10.58 -1.48 1.11
N LYS A 174 10.54 -0.62 0.10
CA LYS A 174 9.39 0.24 -0.17
C LYS A 174 8.29 -0.61 -0.77
N MET A 175 7.20 -0.77 -0.05
CA MET A 175 5.99 -1.45 -0.53
C MET A 175 5.00 -0.39 -0.99
N THR A 176 4.55 -0.51 -2.22
CA THR A 176 3.60 0.44 -2.83
C THR A 176 2.36 -0.31 -3.27
N VAL A 177 1.21 0.27 -3.05
CA VAL A 177 -0.08 -0.26 -3.50
C VAL A 177 -0.88 0.83 -4.21
N ALA A 178 -1.51 0.48 -5.32
CA ALA A 178 -2.47 1.34 -5.99
C ALA A 178 -3.82 1.29 -5.28
N ILE A 179 -4.50 2.43 -5.19
CA ILE A 179 -5.86 2.48 -4.65
C ILE A 179 -6.83 2.08 -5.76
N PRO A 180 -7.55 0.96 -5.61
CA PRO A 180 -8.46 0.50 -6.64
C PRO A 180 -9.65 1.45 -6.83
N PRO A 181 -10.19 1.60 -8.04
CA PRO A 181 -11.29 2.51 -8.36
C PRO A 181 -12.62 2.14 -7.67
N THR A 182 -12.70 0.95 -7.08
CA THR A 182 -13.83 0.53 -6.24
C THR A 182 -13.94 1.33 -4.94
N ILE A 183 -12.83 1.93 -4.48
CA ILE A 183 -12.79 2.81 -3.32
C ILE A 183 -13.20 4.21 -3.77
N LYS A 184 -14.33 4.66 -3.26
CA LYS A 184 -14.91 5.94 -3.65
C LYS A 184 -14.26 7.09 -2.89
N GLN A 185 -13.43 7.86 -3.58
CA GLN A 185 -12.69 8.97 -2.99
C GLN A 185 -13.38 10.32 -3.23
N ARG A 186 -14.47 10.36 -3.99
CA ARG A 186 -15.20 11.59 -4.32
C ARG A 186 -16.70 11.33 -4.32
N ASP A 187 -17.43 12.28 -3.73
CA ASP A 187 -18.88 12.37 -3.86
C ASP A 187 -19.24 13.52 -4.81
N PHE A 188 -19.91 13.19 -5.91
CA PHE A 188 -20.27 14.18 -6.94
C PHE A 188 -21.54 14.98 -6.61
N HIS A 189 -22.36 14.53 -5.66
CA HIS A 189 -23.73 15.06 -5.58
C HIS A 189 -24.06 15.93 -4.35
N TYR A 190 -23.47 15.69 -3.17
CA TYR A 190 -24.04 16.31 -1.96
C TYR A 190 -23.07 16.74 -0.86
N SER A 191 -21.83 16.31 -0.82
CA SER A 191 -21.05 16.54 0.40
C SER A 191 -19.70 17.22 0.22
N HIS A 192 -19.24 17.45 -1.00
CA HIS A 192 -17.87 17.92 -1.30
C HIS A 192 -16.78 17.13 -0.54
N LYS A 193 -17.11 15.95 -0.03
CA LYS A 193 -16.16 15.08 0.64
C LYS A 193 -15.27 14.45 -0.42
N GLN A 194 -13.98 14.69 -0.29
CA GLN A 194 -12.95 14.15 -1.16
C GLN A 194 -11.88 13.44 -0.33
N GLY A 195 -11.10 12.61 -1.00
CA GLY A 195 -10.01 11.89 -0.40
C GLY A 195 -10.42 10.60 0.30
N LEU A 196 -9.44 9.97 0.90
CA LEU A 196 -9.60 8.79 1.73
C LEU A 196 -8.90 8.99 3.07
N LYS A 197 -9.18 8.10 4.02
CA LYS A 197 -8.48 8.08 5.30
C LYS A 197 -7.72 6.77 5.44
N ILE A 198 -6.48 6.85 5.87
CA ILE A 198 -5.68 5.69 6.23
C ILE A 198 -5.99 5.36 7.70
N LEU A 199 -6.46 4.13 7.93
CA LEU A 199 -6.76 3.59 9.26
C LEU A 199 -5.62 2.77 9.84
N GLY A 200 -4.61 2.41 9.04
CA GLY A 200 -3.44 1.66 9.49
C GLY A 200 -3.12 0.46 8.62
N PHE A 201 -2.46 -0.51 9.24
CA PHE A 201 -1.98 -1.72 8.59
C PHE A 201 -2.50 -2.96 9.29
N ARG A 202 -2.76 -4.01 8.51
CA ARG A 202 -3.06 -5.34 8.98
C ARG A 202 -2.02 -6.32 8.45
N VAL A 203 -1.57 -7.21 9.32
CA VAL A 203 -0.69 -8.31 8.95
C VAL A 203 -1.42 -9.61 9.20
N ASP A 204 -1.68 -10.34 8.12
CA ASP A 204 -2.19 -11.70 8.16
C ASP A 204 -1.01 -12.68 8.14
N CYS A 205 -0.85 -13.44 9.22
CA CYS A 205 0.30 -14.28 9.42
C CYS A 205 0.14 -15.63 8.70
N ALA A 206 1.19 -16.08 8.00
CA ALA A 206 1.23 -17.42 7.42
C ALA A 206 1.17 -18.47 8.54
N PRO A 207 0.20 -19.40 8.55
CA PRO A 207 -0.01 -20.32 9.67
C PRO A 207 1.18 -21.18 10.04
N ALA A 208 2.00 -21.55 9.06
CA ALA A 208 3.21 -22.34 9.27
C ALA A 208 4.32 -21.59 10.01
N GLU A 209 4.29 -20.27 9.99
CA GLU A 209 5.34 -19.37 10.49
C GLU A 209 4.94 -18.66 11.78
N THR A 210 3.75 -18.95 12.33
CA THR A 210 3.26 -18.37 13.59
C THR A 210 3.80 -19.10 14.81
N TYR A 211 5.10 -18.97 15.04
CA TYR A 211 5.77 -19.53 16.22
C TYR A 211 6.88 -18.57 16.70
N GLY A 212 7.12 -18.60 18.01
CA GLY A 212 8.18 -17.77 18.61
C GLY A 212 7.86 -16.27 18.58
N THR A 213 8.83 -15.49 18.16
CA THR A 213 8.73 -14.02 18.14
C THR A 213 8.99 -13.51 16.73
N TYR A 214 8.12 -12.64 16.25
CA TYR A 214 8.23 -11.93 14.97
C TYR A 214 8.47 -10.45 15.20
N TYR A 215 9.26 -9.82 14.34
CA TYR A 215 9.57 -8.40 14.37
C TYR A 215 9.30 -7.79 13.00
N ILE A 216 8.58 -6.66 12.98
CA ILE A 216 8.33 -5.88 11.78
C ILE A 216 8.62 -4.40 12.08
N TYR A 217 9.11 -3.66 11.09
CA TYR A 217 9.42 -2.24 11.23
C TYR A 217 8.81 -1.46 10.09
N PHE A 218 8.35 -0.24 10.40
CA PHE A 218 7.70 0.67 9.46
C PHE A 218 8.38 2.03 9.49
N ASP A 219 8.45 2.67 8.32
CA ASP A 219 8.93 4.04 8.18
C ASP A 219 8.35 4.69 6.92
N GLY A 220 8.26 6.03 6.90
CA GLY A 220 7.96 6.84 5.74
C GLY A 220 6.69 6.43 5.00
N LEU A 221 5.52 6.53 5.65
CA LEU A 221 4.23 6.37 5.01
C LEU A 221 3.93 7.58 4.12
N ARG A 222 3.77 7.36 2.81
CA ARG A 222 3.54 8.38 1.80
C ARG A 222 2.38 8.01 0.90
N ALA A 223 1.74 9.02 0.32
CA ALA A 223 0.74 8.85 -0.72
C ALA A 223 1.07 9.71 -1.93
N THR A 224 0.84 9.17 -3.13
CA THR A 224 0.79 9.96 -4.36
C THR A 224 -0.65 10.30 -4.64
N THR A 225 -0.98 11.57 -4.62
CA THR A 225 -2.35 12.08 -4.75
C THR A 225 -2.44 13.07 -5.90
N ASP A 226 -3.61 13.12 -6.52
CA ASP A 226 -3.97 14.07 -7.55
C ASP A 226 -4.71 15.23 -6.90
N LEU A 227 -4.08 16.39 -6.89
CA LEU A 227 -4.59 17.62 -6.28
C LEU A 227 -5.21 18.56 -7.33
N PHE A 228 -5.31 18.17 -8.60
CA PHE A 228 -5.79 19.05 -9.67
C PHE A 228 -7.14 19.69 -9.35
N THR A 229 -8.09 18.92 -8.83
CA THR A 229 -9.43 19.43 -8.47
C THR A 229 -9.40 20.39 -7.28
N GLU A 230 -8.45 20.21 -6.36
CA GLU A 230 -8.31 21.08 -5.18
C GLU A 230 -7.62 22.41 -5.56
N GLU A 231 -6.54 22.33 -6.36
CA GLU A 231 -5.74 23.50 -6.75
C GLU A 231 -6.43 24.36 -7.81
N ASN A 232 -7.27 23.77 -8.66
CA ASN A 232 -7.94 24.45 -9.77
C ASN A 232 -9.45 24.62 -9.54
N ARG A 233 -9.90 24.56 -8.31
CA ARG A 233 -11.30 24.78 -7.97
C ARG A 233 -11.65 26.26 -8.07
N ASP A 234 -12.60 26.58 -8.96
CA ASP A 234 -13.24 27.88 -9.00
C ASP A 234 -14.48 27.86 -8.10
N PRO A 235 -14.54 28.70 -7.04
CA PRO A 235 -15.72 28.79 -6.17
C PRO A 235 -16.96 29.36 -6.90
N ASP A 236 -16.76 30.04 -8.02
CA ASP A 236 -17.82 30.65 -8.85
C ASP A 236 -18.21 29.78 -10.06
N ASP A 237 -17.70 28.52 -10.12
CA ASP A 237 -18.03 27.62 -11.22
C ASP A 237 -19.53 27.34 -11.29
N MET A 238 -20.06 27.42 -12.49
CA MET A 238 -21.49 27.23 -12.73
C MET A 238 -21.84 25.74 -12.76
N PRO A 239 -22.89 25.30 -12.03
CA PRO A 239 -23.31 23.91 -12.11
C PRO A 239 -23.91 23.61 -13.49
N ASP A 240 -23.37 22.59 -14.15
CA ASP A 240 -23.89 22.06 -15.43
C ASP A 240 -25.20 21.32 -15.21
N THR A 241 -26.30 22.04 -15.14
CA THR A 241 -27.65 21.50 -14.98
C THR A 241 -28.41 21.50 -16.31
N TRP A 242 -27.89 20.78 -17.30
CA TRP A 242 -28.55 20.63 -18.61
C TRP A 242 -29.53 19.45 -18.67
#